data_697ed8b4d4dc893461eee26302c63190
#
_entry.id   697ed8b4d4dc893461eee26302c63190
#
_cell.length_a   1.000
_cell.length_b   1.000
_cell.length_c   1.000
_cell.angle_alpha   90.00
_cell.angle_beta   90.00
_cell.angle_gamma   90.00
#
_symmetry.space_group_name_H-M   'P 1'
#
loop_
_entity.id
_entity.type
_entity.pdbx_description
1 polymer ?
#
loop_
_entity_poly.entity_id
_entity_poly.type
_entity_poly.pdbx_seq_one_letter_code
_entity_poly.pdbx_strand_id
1 'polypeptide(L)'
;MILLDTDVMIDLLREYPPAVAWLDALENEILLPGFVVMELIQGCKTRTEQRRMQRELMEYSIIWPSPEICDEAVAMFAQYYLSHNLGIIDALIGQLAVSLDLPLHTFNHKHYAAIPKLKLAQPYSRS
;
A
#
# COMPACT_ATOMS: atom_id res chain seq x y z
N MET A 1 -0.76 -2.71 14.15
CA MET A 1 -0.83 -3.08 12.72
C MET A 1 -0.49 -1.90 11.84
N ILE A 2 0.12 -2.16 10.70
CA ILE A 2 0.45 -1.15 9.71
C ILE A 2 0.10 -1.65 8.32
N LEU A 3 -0.13 -0.71 7.40
CA LEU A 3 -0.34 -1.02 5.98
C LEU A 3 0.93 -0.64 5.21
N LEU A 4 1.29 -1.47 4.23
CA LEU A 4 2.40 -1.18 3.32
C LEU A 4 1.88 -0.90 1.92
N ASP A 5 2.42 0.15 1.30
CA ASP A 5 2.16 0.45 -0.09
C ASP A 5 3.05 -0.39 -1.01
N THR A 6 2.72 -0.40 -2.28
CA THR A 6 3.42 -1.18 -3.31
C THR A 6 4.91 -0.89 -3.37
N ASP A 7 5.31 0.38 -3.25
CA ASP A 7 6.72 0.79 -3.34
C ASP A 7 7.58 0.17 -2.24
N VAL A 8 7.06 0.08 -1.01
CA VAL A 8 7.77 -0.56 0.10
C VAL A 8 7.89 -2.06 -0.15
N MET A 9 6.82 -2.69 -0.62
CA MET A 9 6.84 -4.11 -0.94
C MET A 9 7.83 -4.45 -2.06
N ILE A 10 7.93 -3.60 -3.08
CA ILE A 10 8.92 -3.79 -4.14
C ILE A 10 10.34 -3.81 -3.58
N ASP A 11 10.67 -2.87 -2.68
CA ASP A 11 11.99 -2.85 -2.04
C ASP A 11 12.26 -4.13 -1.24
N LEU A 12 11.26 -4.61 -0.49
CA LEU A 12 11.37 -5.85 0.29
C LEU A 12 11.59 -7.07 -0.62
N LEU A 13 10.82 -7.17 -1.69
CA LEU A 13 10.90 -8.30 -2.62
C LEU A 13 12.20 -8.31 -3.43
N ARG A 14 12.82 -7.14 -3.62
CA ARG A 14 14.14 -7.00 -4.24
C ARG A 14 15.29 -7.14 -3.24
N GLU A 15 14.97 -7.41 -1.99
CA GLU A 15 15.96 -7.55 -0.91
C GLU A 15 16.85 -6.30 -0.74
N TYR A 16 16.24 -5.11 -0.94
CA TYR A 16 16.93 -3.84 -0.69
C TYR A 16 17.33 -3.78 0.80
N PRO A 17 18.65 -3.66 1.12
CA PRO A 17 19.11 -3.82 2.50
C PRO A 17 18.43 -2.95 3.55
N PRO A 18 18.19 -1.64 3.34
CA PRO A 18 17.47 -0.83 4.32
C PRO A 18 16.04 -1.32 4.58
N ALA A 19 15.35 -1.82 3.54
CA ALA A 19 14.00 -2.35 3.68
C ALA A 19 14.00 -3.64 4.50
N VAL A 20 14.91 -4.54 4.21
CA VAL A 20 15.06 -5.81 4.93
C VAL A 20 15.38 -5.56 6.40
N ALA A 21 16.32 -4.64 6.68
CA ALA A 21 16.68 -4.29 8.05
C ALA A 21 15.49 -3.69 8.81
N TRP A 22 14.71 -2.85 8.16
CA TRP A 22 13.50 -2.27 8.74
C TRP A 22 12.48 -3.36 9.08
N LEU A 23 12.24 -4.28 8.14
CA LEU A 23 11.30 -5.38 8.36
C LEU A 23 11.72 -6.28 9.52
N ASP A 24 13.01 -6.62 9.58
CA ASP A 24 13.55 -7.49 10.63
C ASP A 24 13.41 -6.87 12.03
N ALA A 25 13.47 -5.54 12.12
CA ALA A 25 13.32 -4.81 13.38
C ALA A 25 11.86 -4.47 13.72
N LEU A 26 10.94 -4.70 12.79
CA LEU A 26 9.54 -4.30 12.94
C LEU A 26 8.81 -5.22 13.91
N GLU A 27 8.17 -4.64 14.91
CA GLU A 27 7.34 -5.36 15.87
C GLU A 27 5.86 -5.37 15.50
N ASN A 28 5.46 -4.48 14.60
CA ASN A 28 4.07 -4.35 14.16
C ASN A 28 3.69 -5.46 13.18
N GLU A 29 2.45 -5.90 13.26
CA GLU A 29 1.87 -6.79 12.27
C GLU A 29 1.57 -6.02 10.98
N ILE A 30 1.88 -6.63 9.84
CA ILE A 30 1.67 -6.03 8.52
C ILE A 30 0.39 -6.54 7.91
N LEU A 31 -0.41 -5.61 7.38
CA LEU A 31 -1.56 -5.92 6.52
C LEU A 31 -1.27 -5.35 5.13
N LEU A 32 -1.47 -6.17 4.10
CA LEU A 32 -1.34 -5.71 2.72
C LEU A 32 -2.72 -5.44 2.14
N PRO A 33 -2.97 -4.22 1.67
CA PRO A 33 -4.17 -3.98 0.87
C PRO A 33 -4.18 -4.91 -0.35
N GLY A 34 -5.34 -5.50 -0.64
CA GLY A 34 -5.46 -6.39 -1.81
C GLY A 34 -5.08 -5.72 -3.12
N PHE A 35 -5.27 -4.41 -3.22
CA PHE A 35 -4.87 -3.62 -4.39
C PHE A 35 -3.36 -3.55 -4.55
N VAL A 36 -2.60 -3.56 -3.46
CA VAL A 36 -1.13 -3.65 -3.50
C VAL A 36 -0.71 -5.00 -4.09
N VAL A 37 -1.36 -6.09 -3.66
CA VAL A 37 -1.11 -7.42 -4.22
C VAL A 37 -1.36 -7.43 -5.73
N MET A 38 -2.47 -6.84 -6.18
CA MET A 38 -2.80 -6.77 -7.61
C MET A 38 -1.77 -5.96 -8.39
N GLU A 39 -1.30 -4.84 -7.85
CA GLU A 39 -0.25 -4.03 -8.50
C GLU A 39 1.06 -4.80 -8.61
N LEU A 40 1.43 -5.54 -7.57
CA LEU A 40 2.65 -6.36 -7.60
C LEU A 40 2.55 -7.47 -8.67
N ILE A 41 1.41 -8.12 -8.77
CA ILE A 41 1.17 -9.14 -9.80
C ILE A 41 1.20 -8.50 -11.19
N GLN A 42 0.59 -7.35 -11.35
CA GLN A 42 0.58 -6.62 -12.62
C GLN A 42 1.99 -6.26 -13.10
N GLY A 43 2.91 -6.03 -12.19
CA GLY A 43 4.30 -5.73 -12.51
C GLY A 43 5.12 -6.93 -12.99
N CYS A 44 4.60 -8.15 -12.85
CA CYS A 44 5.28 -9.36 -13.31
C CYS A 44 5.15 -9.50 -14.83
N LYS A 45 6.24 -9.89 -15.49
CA LYS A 45 6.28 -9.99 -16.95
C LYS A 45 6.17 -11.43 -17.46
N THR A 46 6.39 -12.41 -16.60
CA THR A 46 6.34 -13.83 -16.96
C THR A 46 5.51 -14.60 -15.94
N ARG A 47 5.02 -15.77 -16.35
CA ARG A 47 4.28 -16.66 -15.45
C ARG A 47 5.17 -17.14 -14.29
N THR A 48 6.44 -17.36 -14.54
CA THR A 48 7.40 -17.78 -13.51
C THR A 48 7.56 -16.70 -12.43
N GLU A 49 7.72 -15.44 -12.84
CA GLU A 49 7.77 -14.31 -11.90
C GLU A 49 6.48 -14.21 -11.09
N GLN A 50 5.34 -14.34 -11.75
CA GLN A 50 4.02 -14.24 -11.11
C GLN A 50 3.84 -15.33 -10.04
N ARG A 51 4.20 -16.56 -10.36
CA ARG A 51 4.11 -17.67 -9.40
C ARG A 51 5.00 -17.47 -8.19
N ARG A 52 6.24 -16.99 -8.42
CA ARG A 52 7.17 -16.68 -7.35
C ARG A 52 6.63 -15.56 -6.47
N MET A 53 6.12 -14.49 -7.09
CA MET A 53 5.51 -13.36 -6.39
C MET A 53 4.36 -13.84 -5.50
N GLN A 54 3.45 -14.63 -6.04
CA GLN A 54 2.30 -15.13 -5.29
C GLN A 54 2.72 -16.01 -4.10
N ARG A 55 3.78 -16.81 -4.25
CA ARG A 55 4.30 -17.61 -3.13
C ARG A 55 4.85 -16.72 -2.01
N GLU A 56 5.63 -15.70 -2.36
CA GLU A 56 6.20 -14.78 -1.36
C GLU A 56 5.10 -14.00 -0.64
N LEU A 57 4.04 -13.61 -1.35
CA LEU A 57 2.92 -12.88 -0.76
C LEU A 57 2.03 -13.71 0.15
N MET A 58 2.12 -15.04 0.08
CA MET A 58 1.34 -15.93 0.97
C MET A 58 1.69 -15.76 2.46
N GLU A 59 2.86 -15.20 2.77
CA GLU A 59 3.27 -14.96 4.14
C GLU A 59 2.60 -13.74 4.78
N TYR A 60 1.91 -12.92 3.98
CA TYR A 60 1.29 -11.69 4.44
C TYR A 60 -0.21 -11.85 4.57
N SER A 61 -0.78 -11.15 5.56
CA SER A 61 -2.24 -11.02 5.69
C SER A 61 -2.72 -9.96 4.72
N ILE A 62 -3.74 -10.29 3.93
CA ILE A 62 -4.30 -9.41 2.92
C ILE A 62 -5.63 -8.87 3.41
N ILE A 63 -5.89 -7.58 3.21
CA ILE A 63 -7.13 -6.93 3.58
C ILE A 63 -7.74 -6.20 2.39
N TRP A 64 -9.06 -6.32 2.28
CA TRP A 64 -9.84 -5.63 1.26
C TRP A 64 -10.78 -4.62 1.93
N PRO A 65 -11.02 -3.47 1.30
CA PRO A 65 -12.02 -2.55 1.84
C PRO A 65 -13.42 -3.15 1.75
N SER A 66 -14.22 -2.89 2.78
CA SER A 66 -15.64 -3.24 2.76
C SER A 66 -16.38 -2.38 1.72
N PRO A 67 -17.62 -2.76 1.31
CA PRO A 67 -18.40 -1.91 0.43
C PRO A 67 -18.59 -0.49 0.99
N GLU A 68 -18.74 -0.34 2.30
CA GLU A 68 -18.88 0.97 2.95
C GLU A 68 -17.62 1.83 2.79
N ILE A 69 -16.46 1.22 2.97
CA ILE A 69 -15.18 1.91 2.75
C ILE A 69 -15.02 2.31 1.29
N CYS A 70 -15.42 1.43 0.36
CA CYS A 70 -15.40 1.74 -1.06
C CYS A 70 -16.30 2.93 -1.41
N ASP A 71 -17.50 3.01 -0.81
CA ASP A 71 -18.40 4.15 -1.00
C ASP A 71 -17.77 5.44 -0.48
N GLU A 72 -17.11 5.40 0.68
CA GLU A 72 -16.37 6.54 1.21
C GLU A 72 -15.21 6.94 0.28
N ALA A 73 -14.53 5.96 -0.29
CA ALA A 73 -13.45 6.20 -1.24
C ALA A 73 -13.96 6.89 -2.50
N VAL A 74 -15.13 6.50 -3.02
CA VAL A 74 -15.75 7.16 -4.18
C VAL A 74 -16.03 8.63 -3.88
N ALA A 75 -16.63 8.93 -2.72
CA ALA A 75 -16.94 10.30 -2.34
C ALA A 75 -15.67 11.17 -2.21
N MET A 76 -14.65 10.63 -1.56
CA MET A 76 -13.36 11.31 -1.39
C MET A 76 -12.65 11.49 -2.74
N PHE A 77 -12.65 10.47 -3.58
CA PHE A 77 -12.07 10.53 -4.92
C PHE A 77 -12.73 11.61 -5.77
N ALA A 78 -14.07 11.65 -5.80
CA ALA A 78 -14.80 12.67 -6.53
C ALA A 78 -14.46 14.08 -6.07
N GLN A 79 -14.23 14.26 -4.76
CA GLN A 79 -13.89 15.56 -4.20
C GLN A 79 -12.49 16.05 -4.60
N TYR A 80 -11.51 15.15 -4.68
CA TYR A 80 -10.09 15.54 -4.84
C TYR A 80 -9.48 15.18 -6.19
N TYR A 81 -10.16 14.43 -7.04
CA TYR A 81 -9.59 13.99 -8.32
C TYR A 81 -9.20 15.18 -9.21
N LEU A 82 -10.13 16.12 -9.44
CA LEU A 82 -9.90 17.23 -10.37
C LEU A 82 -8.84 18.21 -9.84
N SER A 83 -8.79 18.43 -8.53
CA SER A 83 -7.86 19.40 -7.94
C SER A 83 -6.47 18.83 -7.67
N HIS A 84 -6.37 17.53 -7.37
CA HIS A 84 -5.12 16.91 -6.92
C HIS A 84 -4.68 15.70 -7.77
N ASN A 85 -5.42 15.39 -8.84
CA ASN A 85 -5.12 14.25 -9.71
C ASN A 85 -4.93 12.93 -8.93
N LEU A 86 -5.78 12.73 -7.92
CA LEU A 86 -5.74 11.53 -7.09
C LEU A 86 -6.06 10.29 -7.95
N GLY A 87 -5.22 9.23 -7.84
CA GLY A 87 -5.44 7.98 -8.55
C GLY A 87 -6.52 7.13 -7.90
N ILE A 88 -7.19 6.30 -8.69
CA ILE A 88 -8.25 5.40 -8.20
C ILE A 88 -7.73 4.46 -7.13
N ILE A 89 -6.61 3.79 -7.40
CA ILE A 89 -6.03 2.82 -6.46
C ILE A 89 -5.54 3.52 -5.20
N ASP A 90 -4.91 4.68 -5.32
CA ASP A 90 -4.46 5.47 -4.18
C ASP A 90 -5.63 5.90 -3.30
N ALA A 91 -6.76 6.26 -3.91
CA ALA A 91 -7.98 6.60 -3.19
C ALA A 91 -8.49 5.41 -2.37
N LEU A 92 -8.50 4.22 -2.95
CA LEU A 92 -8.96 3.00 -2.28
C LEU A 92 -8.01 2.59 -1.15
N ILE A 93 -6.70 2.61 -1.40
CA ILE A 93 -5.71 2.28 -0.37
C ILE A 93 -5.74 3.30 0.76
N GLY A 94 -5.75 4.59 0.42
CA GLY A 94 -5.76 5.66 1.41
C GLY A 94 -7.01 5.65 2.27
N GLN A 95 -8.18 5.48 1.68
CA GLN A 95 -9.44 5.42 2.43
C GLN A 95 -9.50 4.18 3.32
N LEU A 96 -8.97 3.06 2.87
CA LEU A 96 -8.84 1.86 3.70
C LEU A 96 -8.04 2.16 4.97
N ALA A 97 -6.89 2.81 4.82
CA ALA A 97 -6.04 3.19 5.95
C ALA A 97 -6.77 4.14 6.92
N VAL A 98 -7.45 5.15 6.38
CA VAL A 98 -8.23 6.10 7.19
C VAL A 98 -9.33 5.37 7.97
N SER A 99 -10.09 4.52 7.31
CA SER A 99 -11.23 3.82 7.92
C SER A 99 -10.80 2.83 8.99
N LEU A 100 -9.63 2.22 8.84
CA LEU A 100 -9.05 1.31 9.84
C LEU A 100 -8.24 2.04 10.91
N ASP A 101 -8.02 3.33 10.74
CA ASP A 101 -7.15 4.15 11.61
C ASP A 101 -5.74 3.54 11.74
N LEU A 102 -5.17 3.11 10.61
CA LEU A 102 -3.84 2.53 10.54
C LEU A 102 -2.91 3.41 9.72
N PRO A 103 -1.61 3.50 10.11
CA PRO A 103 -0.66 4.23 9.29
C PRO A 103 -0.36 3.47 7.99
N LEU A 104 -0.21 4.23 6.90
CA LEU A 104 0.23 3.71 5.61
C LEU A 104 1.70 4.07 5.43
N HIS A 105 2.55 3.05 5.32
CA HIS A 105 3.97 3.21 5.04
C HIS A 105 4.19 3.27 3.53
N THR A 106 4.71 4.39 3.07
CA THR A 106 4.90 4.67 1.63
C THR A 106 5.98 5.73 1.46
N PHE A 107 6.57 5.77 0.27
CA PHE A 107 7.45 6.87 -0.16
C PHE A 107 6.70 7.89 -1.03
N ASN A 108 5.48 7.56 -1.45
CA ASN A 108 4.67 8.39 -2.36
C ASN A 108 3.76 9.37 -1.59
N HIS A 109 4.32 10.10 -0.62
CA HIS A 109 3.54 11.03 0.20
C HIS A 109 2.77 12.04 -0.65
N LYS A 110 3.36 12.46 -1.76
CA LYS A 110 2.75 13.42 -2.68
C LYS A 110 1.43 12.92 -3.27
N HIS A 111 1.37 11.63 -3.61
CA HIS A 111 0.17 11.02 -4.19
C HIS A 111 -0.98 10.90 -3.19
N TYR A 112 -0.66 10.82 -1.90
CA TYR A 112 -1.64 10.61 -0.84
C TYR A 112 -1.98 11.89 -0.06
N ALA A 113 -1.30 13.00 -0.33
CA ALA A 113 -1.37 14.21 0.48
C ALA A 113 -2.77 14.83 0.55
N ALA A 114 -3.60 14.64 -0.48
CA ALA A 114 -4.94 15.20 -0.53
C ALA A 114 -5.94 14.47 0.38
N ILE A 115 -5.65 13.24 0.79
CA ILE A 115 -6.60 12.39 1.52
C ILE A 115 -6.68 12.85 2.99
N PRO A 116 -7.85 13.34 3.44
CA PRO A 116 -7.98 13.82 4.82
C PRO A 116 -7.78 12.70 5.84
N LYS A 117 -7.16 13.04 6.97
CA LYS A 117 -6.97 12.16 8.13
C LYS A 117 -6.05 10.96 7.88
N LEU A 118 -5.45 10.84 6.70
CA LEU A 118 -4.55 9.76 6.39
C LEU A 118 -3.23 9.96 7.14
N LYS A 119 -2.80 8.92 7.86
CA LYS A 119 -1.49 8.90 8.54
C LYS A 119 -0.49 8.24 7.62
N LEU A 120 0.47 9.03 7.12
CA LEU A 120 1.55 8.55 6.26
C LEU A 120 2.83 8.42 7.07
N ALA A 121 3.60 7.37 6.79
CA ALA A 121 4.90 7.15 7.40
C ALA A 121 5.90 6.70 6.34
N GLN A 122 7.13 7.19 6.45
CA GLN A 122 8.24 6.72 5.65
C GLN A 122 8.98 5.65 6.47
N PRO A 123 9.06 4.40 5.98
CA PRO A 123 9.60 3.31 6.82
C PRO A 123 11.11 3.37 7.03
N TYR A 124 11.86 3.83 6.03
CA TYR A 124 13.32 3.95 6.08
C TYR A 124 13.75 5.00 5.08
N SER A 125 15.05 5.31 5.04
CA SER A 125 15.59 6.25 4.06
C SER A 125 16.09 5.49 2.83
N ARG A 126 15.74 6.00 1.65
CA ARG A 126 16.32 5.55 0.39
C ARG A 126 17.53 6.41 0.08
N SER A 127 18.62 5.78 -0.27
CA SER A 127 19.85 6.48 -0.66
C SER A 127 20.08 6.41 -2.17
#